data_740b86063bd41597a26377944f2d42d7
#
_entry.id   740b86063bd41597a26377944f2d42d7
#
_cell.length_a   1.000
_cell.length_b   1.000
_cell.length_c   1.000
_cell.angle_alpha   90.00
_cell.angle_beta   90.00
_cell.angle_gamma   90.00
#
_symmetry.space_group_name_H-M   'P 1'
#
loop_
_entity.id
_entity.type
_entity.pdbx_description
1 polymer ?
#
loop_
_entity_poly.entity_id
_entity_poly.type
_entity_poly.pdbx_seq_one_letter_code
_entity_poly.pdbx_strand_id
1 'polypeptide(L)'
;MTVRAATYNVRGLRDSVPALRRVISAMRADVVCVQEAPRLLNWRARRRDLAARCGLRVAAGRRRGGVAVLTGPRVEVLHAESHLLSVIAGLETRALAVAVVAVEGVRLAVGSLHLDLREPARLRHAAEAMALMRRAASRFDAGMLLGGDLNEHPHQPTWRYLAAQLTDCYAAAPGDDGLTFPARRPQHRIDALFATRDTRVASCGGVAAANADLTEASDHLPVLAELRVVP
;
A
#
# COMPACT_ATOMS: atom_id res chain seq x y z
N MET A 1 -15.03 14.04 -5.39
CA MET A 1 -13.63 14.49 -5.14
C MET A 1 -12.60 13.47 -5.62
N THR A 2 -11.29 13.81 -5.61
CA THR A 2 -10.24 12.88 -5.99
C THR A 2 -9.34 12.58 -4.80
N VAL A 3 -9.11 11.29 -4.54
CA VAL A 3 -8.14 10.76 -3.57
C VAL A 3 -6.98 10.13 -4.33
N ARG A 4 -5.75 10.53 -4.02
CA ARG A 4 -4.54 9.95 -4.56
C ARG A 4 -3.99 8.92 -3.58
N ALA A 5 -4.00 7.67 -3.98
CA ALA A 5 -3.56 6.55 -3.16
C ALA A 5 -2.35 5.86 -3.79
N ALA A 6 -1.34 5.54 -2.99
CA ALA A 6 -0.17 4.84 -3.48
C ALA A 6 0.15 3.60 -2.65
N THR A 7 0.88 2.65 -3.26
CA THR A 7 1.56 1.56 -2.56
C THR A 7 3.01 1.50 -2.99
N TYR A 8 3.92 1.23 -2.04
CA TYR A 8 5.35 1.20 -2.32
C TYR A 8 6.10 0.31 -1.33
N ASN A 9 6.77 -0.72 -1.83
CA ASN A 9 7.76 -1.47 -1.07
C ASN A 9 9.07 -0.65 -1.04
N VAL A 10 9.50 -0.22 0.16
CA VAL A 10 10.66 0.68 0.36
C VAL A 10 11.93 -0.05 0.80
N ARG A 11 11.96 -1.36 0.66
CA ARG A 11 13.13 -2.23 0.92
C ARG A 11 13.89 -1.91 2.21
N GLY A 12 13.19 -1.60 3.29
CA GLY A 12 13.82 -1.31 4.59
C GLY A 12 14.68 -0.04 4.64
N LEU A 13 14.59 0.84 3.64
CA LEU A 13 15.48 1.98 3.41
C LEU A 13 16.94 1.54 3.23
N ARG A 14 17.17 0.46 2.50
CA ARG A 14 18.52 -0.06 2.22
C ARG A 14 19.20 0.63 1.04
N ASP A 15 18.37 1.19 0.15
CA ASP A 15 18.81 1.89 -1.06
C ASP A 15 18.92 3.41 -0.82
N SER A 16 18.89 4.22 -1.88
CA SER A 16 19.04 5.68 -1.78
C SER A 16 17.82 6.34 -1.12
N VAL A 17 17.93 6.67 0.18
CA VAL A 17 16.89 7.40 0.91
C VAL A 17 16.58 8.77 0.28
N PRO A 18 17.54 9.55 -0.23
CA PRO A 18 17.25 10.78 -0.97
C PRO A 18 16.40 10.54 -2.22
N ALA A 19 16.72 9.53 -3.04
CA ALA A 19 15.91 9.17 -4.21
C ALA A 19 14.50 8.72 -3.79
N LEU A 20 14.40 7.86 -2.78
CA LEU A 20 13.12 7.41 -2.23
C LEU A 20 12.23 8.57 -1.79
N ARG A 21 12.79 9.60 -1.14
CA ARG A 21 12.05 10.80 -0.75
C ARG A 21 11.53 11.57 -1.95
N ARG A 22 12.34 11.74 -3.00
CA ARG A 22 11.89 12.41 -4.23
C ARG A 22 10.75 11.64 -4.90
N VAL A 23 10.86 10.31 -4.98
CA VAL A 23 9.80 9.45 -5.54
C VAL A 23 8.51 9.56 -4.72
N ILE A 24 8.57 9.42 -3.39
CA ILE A 24 7.39 9.55 -2.53
C ILE A 24 6.78 10.94 -2.63
N SER A 25 7.58 12.01 -2.65
CA SER A 25 7.07 13.38 -2.80
C SER A 25 6.41 13.61 -4.16
N ALA A 26 6.93 13.01 -5.23
CA ALA A 26 6.35 13.10 -6.58
C ALA A 26 4.96 12.44 -6.67
N MET A 27 4.64 11.47 -5.82
CA MET A 27 3.31 10.85 -5.76
C MET A 27 2.22 11.86 -5.41
N ARG A 28 2.51 12.90 -4.61
CA ARG A 28 1.52 13.84 -4.07
C ARG A 28 0.31 13.10 -3.50
N ALA A 29 0.57 11.97 -2.86
CA ALA A 29 -0.47 11.05 -2.41
C ALA A 29 -1.12 11.53 -1.11
N ASP A 30 -2.43 11.29 -1.00
CA ASP A 30 -3.17 11.48 0.25
C ASP A 30 -2.88 10.36 1.22
N VAL A 31 -2.77 9.13 0.69
CA VAL A 31 -2.44 7.94 1.48
C VAL A 31 -1.38 7.10 0.76
N VAL A 32 -0.44 6.55 1.53
CA VAL A 32 0.60 5.65 1.01
C VAL A 32 0.65 4.38 1.86
N CYS A 33 0.39 3.25 1.23
CA CYS A 33 0.59 1.92 1.78
C CYS A 33 2.07 1.55 1.61
N VAL A 34 2.79 1.36 2.70
CA VAL A 34 4.24 1.09 2.66
C VAL A 34 4.52 -0.34 3.10
N GLN A 35 5.33 -1.05 2.32
CA GLN A 35 5.85 -2.37 2.63
C GLN A 35 7.35 -2.28 2.91
N GLU A 36 7.88 -3.25 3.62
CA GLU A 36 9.26 -3.26 4.14
C GLU A 36 9.65 -1.97 4.87
N ALA A 37 8.70 -1.31 5.53
CA ALA A 37 9.01 -0.18 6.39
C ALA A 37 10.02 -0.58 7.48
N PRO A 38 10.96 0.30 7.90
CA PRO A 38 11.99 -0.01 8.89
C PRO A 38 11.48 -0.76 10.12
N ARG A 39 12.12 -1.87 10.50
CA ARG A 39 11.75 -2.77 11.61
C ARG A 39 12.81 -2.85 12.72
N LEU A 40 14.03 -2.42 12.43
CA LEU A 40 15.19 -2.55 13.33
C LEU A 40 15.29 -1.36 14.31
N LEU A 41 16.45 -1.18 14.89
CA LEU A 41 16.73 -0.11 15.84
C LEU A 41 16.22 1.25 15.34
N ASN A 42 15.59 2.03 16.23
CA ASN A 42 15.02 3.35 15.92
C ASN A 42 13.96 3.36 14.81
N TRP A 43 13.28 2.23 14.57
CA TRP A 43 12.31 2.08 13.49
C TRP A 43 11.21 3.17 13.48
N ARG A 44 10.73 3.59 14.67
CA ARG A 44 9.72 4.67 14.77
C ARG A 44 10.26 6.00 14.27
N ALA A 45 11.48 6.36 14.73
CA ALA A 45 12.13 7.60 14.30
C ALA A 45 12.40 7.59 12.80
N ARG A 46 12.91 6.48 12.25
CA ARG A 46 13.20 6.34 10.82
C ARG A 46 11.94 6.46 9.96
N ARG A 47 10.82 5.83 10.36
CA ARG A 47 9.54 5.96 9.64
C ARG A 47 8.99 7.37 9.72
N ARG A 48 9.05 8.01 10.90
CA ARG A 48 8.59 9.40 11.09
C ARG A 48 9.44 10.39 10.29
N ASP A 49 10.76 10.23 10.29
CA ASP A 49 11.66 11.09 9.50
C ASP A 49 11.38 10.97 8.00
N LEU A 50 11.24 9.73 7.49
CA LEU A 50 10.86 9.51 6.08
C LEU A 50 9.53 10.21 5.76
N ALA A 51 8.49 9.95 6.54
CA ALA A 51 7.17 10.54 6.31
C ALA A 51 7.22 12.07 6.37
N ALA A 52 7.80 12.65 7.42
CA ALA A 52 7.88 14.10 7.60
C ALA A 52 8.62 14.82 6.47
N ARG A 53 9.72 14.24 6.00
CA ARG A 53 10.49 14.80 4.87
C ARG A 53 9.79 14.67 3.51
N CYS A 54 8.73 13.87 3.44
CA CYS A 54 7.87 13.78 2.26
C CYS A 54 6.53 14.52 2.42
N GLY A 55 6.38 15.34 3.48
CA GLY A 55 5.13 16.05 3.78
C GLY A 55 4.01 15.13 4.27
N LEU A 56 4.35 13.93 4.74
CA LEU A 56 3.43 12.92 5.23
C LEU A 56 3.59 12.68 6.74
N ARG A 57 2.68 11.90 7.32
CA ARG A 57 2.75 11.42 8.69
C ARG A 57 2.40 9.93 8.76
N VAL A 58 2.94 9.22 9.75
CA VAL A 58 2.63 7.81 9.99
C VAL A 58 1.28 7.72 10.68
N ALA A 59 0.27 7.17 9.99
CA ALA A 59 -1.07 6.95 10.53
C ALA A 59 -1.18 5.60 11.24
N ALA A 60 -0.70 4.51 10.61
CA ALA A 60 -0.75 3.16 11.17
C ALA A 60 0.54 2.39 10.88
N GLY A 61 0.79 1.33 11.65
CA GLY A 61 1.89 0.40 11.45
C GLY A 61 2.71 0.16 12.71
N ARG A 62 2.92 -1.13 13.02
CA ARG A 62 3.77 -1.60 14.13
C ARG A 62 5.11 -2.13 13.61
N ARG A 63 6.02 -2.45 14.54
CA ARG A 63 7.35 -2.98 14.22
C ARG A 63 7.30 -4.27 13.40
N ARG A 64 6.50 -5.24 13.85
CA ARG A 64 6.39 -6.56 13.21
C ARG A 64 5.64 -6.45 11.88
N GLY A 65 6.00 -7.28 10.92
CA GLY A 65 5.40 -7.33 9.59
C GLY A 65 5.87 -6.24 8.62
N GLY A 66 6.53 -5.16 9.11
CA GLY A 66 7.16 -4.16 8.24
C GLY A 66 6.21 -3.38 7.32
N VAL A 67 4.93 -3.24 7.71
CA VAL A 67 3.94 -2.46 6.95
C VAL A 67 3.55 -1.18 7.69
N ALA A 68 3.18 -0.16 6.93
CA ALA A 68 2.68 1.11 7.47
C ALA A 68 1.71 1.79 6.51
N VAL A 69 0.85 2.65 7.04
CA VAL A 69 0.05 3.60 6.28
C VAL A 69 0.55 5.00 6.61
N LEU A 70 0.89 5.76 5.58
CA LEU A 70 1.23 7.19 5.69
C LEU A 70 0.07 8.01 5.14
N THR A 71 -0.11 9.22 5.68
CA THR A 71 -1.19 10.14 5.27
C THR A 71 -0.66 11.54 5.02
N GLY A 72 -1.23 12.20 4.01
CA GLY A 72 -0.97 13.59 3.66
C GLY A 72 -1.67 14.59 4.58
N PRO A 73 -1.40 15.90 4.41
CA PRO A 73 -1.87 16.94 5.32
C PRO A 73 -3.40 17.13 5.31
N ARG A 74 -4.07 16.86 4.20
CA ARG A 74 -5.54 17.01 4.09
C ARG A 74 -6.33 15.79 4.59
N VAL A 75 -5.64 14.77 5.09
CA VAL A 75 -6.24 13.52 5.56
C VAL A 75 -6.40 13.56 7.07
N GLU A 76 -7.62 13.40 7.56
CA GLU A 76 -7.92 13.17 8.95
C GLU A 76 -7.84 11.69 9.27
N VAL A 77 -7.14 11.31 10.34
CA VAL A 77 -7.06 9.92 10.81
C VAL A 77 -8.11 9.72 11.90
N LEU A 78 -9.15 8.95 11.60
CA LEU A 78 -10.25 8.65 12.53
C LEU A 78 -9.91 7.48 13.46
N HIS A 79 -9.18 6.47 12.93
CA HIS A 79 -8.79 5.28 13.68
C HIS A 79 -7.54 4.66 13.08
N ALA A 80 -6.74 3.97 13.92
CA ALA A 80 -5.57 3.26 13.46
C ALA A 80 -5.36 1.96 14.25
N GLU A 81 -5.13 0.88 13.54
CA GLU A 81 -4.85 -0.43 14.12
C GLU A 81 -3.80 -1.19 13.32
N SER A 82 -3.23 -2.24 13.90
CA SER A 82 -2.27 -3.10 13.21
C SER A 82 -2.40 -4.52 13.77
N HIS A 83 -2.55 -5.46 12.88
CA HIS A 83 -2.79 -6.86 13.18
C HIS A 83 -1.62 -7.71 12.71
N LEU A 84 -1.15 -8.61 13.55
CA LEU A 84 -0.32 -9.72 13.08
C LEU A 84 -1.24 -10.73 12.41
N LEU A 85 -0.85 -11.19 11.23
CA LEU A 85 -1.51 -12.29 10.55
C LEU A 85 -1.00 -13.63 11.12
N SER A 86 -1.69 -14.71 10.81
CA SER A 86 -1.34 -16.04 11.31
C SER A 86 0.14 -16.35 11.14
N VAL A 87 0.78 -16.77 12.22
CA VAL A 87 2.19 -17.18 12.17
C VAL A 87 2.25 -18.57 11.54
N ILE A 88 3.06 -18.70 10.50
CA ILE A 88 3.31 -19.97 9.82
C ILE A 88 4.78 -20.33 10.05
N ALA A 89 5.03 -21.51 10.57
CA ALA A 89 6.38 -21.96 10.91
C ALA A 89 7.31 -21.90 9.69
N GLY A 90 8.51 -21.34 9.88
CA GLY A 90 9.52 -21.19 8.82
C GLY A 90 9.27 -20.03 7.86
N LEU A 91 8.21 -19.23 8.05
CA LEU A 91 7.93 -18.05 7.24
C LEU A 91 8.09 -16.74 8.02
N GLU A 92 8.23 -15.64 7.30
CA GLU A 92 8.27 -14.31 7.91
C GLU A 92 6.93 -13.94 8.56
N THR A 93 7.00 -13.23 9.69
CA THR A 93 5.81 -12.66 10.31
C THR A 93 5.21 -11.58 9.41
N ARG A 94 3.98 -11.80 8.97
CA ARG A 94 3.22 -10.84 8.17
C ARG A 94 2.23 -10.07 9.04
N ALA A 95 1.85 -8.89 8.57
CA ALA A 95 0.92 -8.01 9.29
C ALA A 95 0.09 -7.20 8.31
N LEU A 96 -1.04 -6.71 8.81
CA LEU A 96 -1.87 -5.69 8.17
C LEU A 96 -1.81 -4.42 9.04
N ALA A 97 -1.49 -3.28 8.43
CA ALA A 97 -1.68 -1.97 9.04
C ALA A 97 -2.94 -1.33 8.46
N VAL A 98 -3.86 -0.88 9.31
CA VAL A 98 -5.11 -0.24 8.88
C VAL A 98 -5.20 1.16 9.48
N ALA A 99 -5.49 2.15 8.64
CA ALA A 99 -5.91 3.48 9.06
C ALA A 99 -7.30 3.77 8.48
N VAL A 100 -8.26 4.08 9.32
CA VAL A 100 -9.52 4.65 8.86
C VAL A 100 -9.33 6.16 8.79
N VAL A 101 -9.55 6.71 7.62
CA VAL A 101 -9.28 8.11 7.32
C VAL A 101 -10.51 8.80 6.74
N ALA A 102 -10.57 10.13 6.90
CA ALA A 102 -11.52 10.98 6.20
C ALA A 102 -10.76 11.98 5.32
N VAL A 103 -11.23 12.15 4.10
CA VAL A 103 -10.76 13.16 3.15
C VAL A 103 -11.99 13.88 2.62
N GLU A 104 -12.15 15.18 2.94
CA GLU A 104 -13.30 15.98 2.54
C GLU A 104 -14.67 15.28 2.81
N GLY A 105 -14.79 14.64 3.98
CA GLY A 105 -16.01 13.94 4.41
C GLY A 105 -16.14 12.49 3.95
N VAL A 106 -15.39 12.04 2.95
CA VAL A 106 -15.38 10.62 2.52
C VAL A 106 -14.49 9.80 3.42
N ARG A 107 -15.02 8.68 3.93
CA ARG A 107 -14.29 7.75 4.81
C ARG A 107 -13.75 6.57 4.04
N LEU A 108 -12.48 6.24 4.31
CA LEU A 108 -11.79 5.10 3.72
C LEU A 108 -11.05 4.31 4.81
N ALA A 109 -11.27 3.01 4.86
CA ALA A 109 -10.41 2.07 5.57
C ALA A 109 -9.23 1.70 4.66
N VAL A 110 -8.06 2.24 4.95
CA VAL A 110 -6.84 2.06 4.15
C VAL A 110 -5.97 0.99 4.79
N GLY A 111 -5.70 -0.09 4.07
CA GLY A 111 -4.88 -1.21 4.51
C GLY A 111 -3.56 -1.30 3.76
N SER A 112 -2.45 -1.49 4.49
CA SER A 112 -1.14 -1.83 3.92
C SER A 112 -0.80 -3.27 4.25
N LEU A 113 -0.45 -4.06 3.22
CA LEU A 113 -0.22 -5.50 3.28
C LEU A 113 1.09 -5.85 2.59
N HIS A 114 1.80 -6.86 3.08
CA HIS A 114 2.93 -7.52 2.41
C HIS A 114 2.79 -9.02 2.59
N LEU A 115 2.50 -9.74 1.51
CA LEU A 115 2.25 -11.18 1.55
C LEU A 115 3.53 -12.00 1.47
N ASP A 116 3.42 -13.29 1.72
CA ASP A 116 4.53 -14.22 1.71
C ASP A 116 4.87 -14.69 0.29
N LEU A 117 6.05 -15.31 0.14
CA LEU A 117 6.46 -15.93 -1.13
C LEU A 117 5.76 -17.27 -1.40
N ARG A 118 5.16 -17.90 -0.38
CA ARG A 118 4.45 -19.18 -0.51
C ARG A 118 2.95 -18.98 -0.71
N GLU A 119 2.42 -19.56 -1.79
CA GLU A 119 1.02 -19.41 -2.21
C GLU A 119 -0.01 -19.75 -1.12
N PRO A 120 0.05 -20.89 -0.40
CA PRO A 120 -0.95 -21.19 0.64
C PRO A 120 -0.94 -20.16 1.78
N ALA A 121 0.23 -19.61 2.12
CA ALA A 121 0.38 -18.57 3.12
C ALA A 121 -0.23 -17.24 2.62
N ARG A 122 0.00 -16.88 1.35
CA ARG A 122 -0.58 -15.67 0.74
C ARG A 122 -2.09 -15.67 0.81
N LEU A 123 -2.72 -16.74 0.33
CA LEU A 123 -4.18 -16.83 0.29
C LEU A 123 -4.80 -16.76 1.69
N ARG A 124 -4.21 -17.47 2.65
CA ARG A 124 -4.64 -17.40 4.05
C ARG A 124 -4.53 -15.98 4.62
N HIS A 125 -3.38 -15.34 4.45
CA HIS A 125 -3.14 -13.98 4.95
C HIS A 125 -4.05 -12.95 4.26
N ALA A 126 -4.32 -13.10 2.97
CA ALA A 126 -5.25 -12.24 2.25
C ALA A 126 -6.68 -12.39 2.79
N ALA A 127 -7.13 -13.61 3.10
CA ALA A 127 -8.45 -13.84 3.68
C ALA A 127 -8.57 -13.22 5.09
N GLU A 128 -7.55 -13.37 5.93
CA GLU A 128 -7.48 -12.73 7.26
C GLU A 128 -7.49 -11.19 7.13
N ALA A 129 -6.67 -10.64 6.22
CA ALA A 129 -6.61 -9.21 5.98
C ALA A 129 -7.96 -8.65 5.51
N MET A 130 -8.64 -9.34 4.58
CA MET A 130 -9.97 -8.93 4.11
C MET A 130 -11.03 -8.94 5.20
N ALA A 131 -11.01 -9.93 6.11
CA ALA A 131 -11.92 -9.96 7.26
C ALA A 131 -11.69 -8.76 8.20
N LEU A 132 -10.43 -8.40 8.47
CA LEU A 132 -10.06 -7.24 9.27
C LEU A 132 -10.45 -5.92 8.59
N MET A 133 -10.19 -5.79 7.29
CA MET A 133 -10.57 -4.62 6.49
C MET A 133 -12.07 -4.39 6.48
N ARG A 134 -12.88 -5.44 6.26
CA ARG A 134 -14.35 -5.33 6.32
C ARG A 134 -14.85 -4.89 7.69
N ARG A 135 -14.26 -5.42 8.77
CA ARG A 135 -14.61 -5.01 10.13
C ARG A 135 -14.32 -3.53 10.36
N ALA A 136 -13.15 -3.03 9.94
CA ALA A 136 -12.80 -1.63 10.05
C ALA A 136 -13.72 -0.75 9.19
N ALA A 137 -13.97 -1.14 7.94
CA ALA A 137 -14.85 -0.41 7.02
C ALA A 137 -16.29 -0.33 7.56
N SER A 138 -16.88 -1.46 7.98
CA SER A 138 -18.24 -1.50 8.54
C SER A 138 -18.38 -0.67 9.81
N ARG A 139 -17.38 -0.71 10.70
CA ARG A 139 -17.41 0.06 11.97
C ARG A 139 -17.49 1.58 11.75
N PHE A 140 -16.91 2.07 10.68
CA PHE A 140 -16.79 3.50 10.40
C PHE A 140 -17.60 3.97 9.19
N ASP A 141 -18.42 3.09 8.61
CA ASP A 141 -19.16 3.35 7.37
C ASP A 141 -18.20 3.91 6.31
N ALA A 142 -17.17 3.14 5.98
CA ALA A 142 -16.07 3.55 5.13
C ALA A 142 -15.91 2.61 3.92
N GLY A 143 -15.53 3.16 2.78
CA GLY A 143 -15.02 2.38 1.66
C GLY A 143 -13.69 1.69 2.03
N MET A 144 -13.29 0.66 1.29
CA MET A 144 -12.00 -0.02 1.50
C MET A 144 -11.00 0.36 0.42
N LEU A 145 -9.75 0.56 0.84
CA LEU A 145 -8.59 0.70 -0.03
C LEU A 145 -7.47 -0.19 0.52
N LEU A 146 -7.07 -1.21 -0.23
CA LEU A 146 -6.00 -2.13 0.15
C LEU A 146 -4.84 -1.98 -0.82
N GLY A 147 -3.65 -1.65 -0.30
CA GLY A 147 -2.42 -1.58 -1.09
C GLY A 147 -1.36 -2.53 -0.55
N GLY A 148 -0.57 -3.11 -1.45
CA GLY A 148 0.48 -3.99 -0.99
C GLY A 148 1.32 -4.65 -2.07
N ASP A 149 2.41 -5.24 -1.59
CA ASP A 149 3.20 -6.22 -2.31
C ASP A 149 2.58 -7.61 -2.07
N LEU A 150 1.98 -8.15 -3.11
CA LEU A 150 1.29 -9.44 -3.03
C LEU A 150 2.23 -10.63 -3.26
N ASN A 151 3.45 -10.37 -3.76
CA ASN A 151 4.37 -11.44 -4.20
C ASN A 151 3.70 -12.46 -5.13
N GLU A 152 2.76 -11.98 -5.95
CA GLU A 152 1.90 -12.82 -6.79
C GLU A 152 1.45 -12.04 -8.03
N HIS A 153 1.25 -12.76 -9.13
CA HIS A 153 0.74 -12.19 -10.40
C HIS A 153 -0.79 -12.18 -10.46
N PRO A 154 -1.40 -11.33 -11.32
CA PRO A 154 -2.86 -11.18 -11.42
C PRO A 154 -3.65 -12.46 -11.71
N HIS A 155 -3.06 -13.44 -12.39
CA HIS A 155 -3.72 -14.71 -12.73
C HIS A 155 -3.70 -15.75 -11.60
N GLN A 156 -2.97 -15.48 -10.51
CA GLN A 156 -2.75 -16.43 -9.41
C GLN A 156 -3.86 -16.33 -8.32
N PRO A 157 -3.99 -17.34 -7.44
CA PRO A 157 -5.15 -17.50 -6.56
C PRO A 157 -5.44 -16.34 -5.62
N THR A 158 -4.41 -15.78 -4.96
CA THR A 158 -4.62 -14.72 -3.98
C THR A 158 -5.06 -13.41 -4.64
N TRP A 159 -4.44 -13.08 -5.78
CA TRP A 159 -4.86 -11.91 -6.55
C TRP A 159 -6.30 -12.02 -7.01
N ARG A 160 -6.66 -13.20 -7.56
CA ARG A 160 -8.04 -13.48 -7.99
C ARG A 160 -9.03 -13.43 -6.83
N TYR A 161 -8.63 -13.92 -5.65
CA TYR A 161 -9.43 -13.82 -4.44
C TYR A 161 -9.72 -12.37 -4.05
N LEU A 162 -8.72 -11.48 -4.11
CA LEU A 162 -8.88 -10.06 -3.83
C LEU A 162 -9.72 -9.36 -4.91
N ALA A 163 -9.43 -9.60 -6.18
CA ALA A 163 -10.15 -9.02 -7.33
C ALA A 163 -11.61 -9.49 -7.42
N ALA A 164 -11.94 -10.67 -6.88
CA ALA A 164 -13.34 -11.11 -6.76
C ALA A 164 -14.16 -10.29 -5.75
N GLN A 165 -13.52 -9.51 -4.87
CA GLN A 165 -14.17 -8.76 -3.79
C GLN A 165 -14.01 -7.26 -3.91
N LEU A 166 -12.91 -6.81 -4.50
CA LEU A 166 -12.55 -5.42 -4.71
C LEU A 166 -12.23 -5.18 -6.19
N THR A 167 -12.20 -3.93 -6.58
CA THR A 167 -11.72 -3.51 -7.90
C THR A 167 -10.20 -3.43 -7.88
N ASP A 168 -9.50 -4.18 -8.74
CA ASP A 168 -8.09 -3.97 -9.05
C ASP A 168 -7.95 -2.64 -9.81
N CYS A 169 -7.34 -1.64 -9.16
CA CYS A 169 -7.30 -0.28 -9.70
C CYS A 169 -6.58 -0.20 -11.04
N TYR A 170 -5.50 -0.96 -11.22
CA TYR A 170 -4.79 -0.99 -12.49
C TYR A 170 -5.62 -1.63 -13.61
N ALA A 171 -6.27 -2.73 -13.34
CA ALA A 171 -7.12 -3.40 -14.34
C ALA A 171 -8.32 -2.52 -14.76
N ALA A 172 -8.81 -1.66 -13.85
CA ALA A 172 -9.93 -0.76 -14.13
C ALA A 172 -9.52 0.47 -14.97
N ALA A 173 -8.30 1.00 -14.79
CA ALA A 173 -7.84 2.21 -15.48
C ALA A 173 -6.29 2.23 -15.59
N PRO A 174 -5.70 1.38 -16.48
CA PRO A 174 -4.26 1.28 -16.61
C PRO A 174 -3.65 2.58 -17.17
N GLY A 175 -2.56 3.05 -16.53
CA GLY A 175 -1.84 4.27 -16.93
C GLY A 175 -0.47 4.00 -17.59
N ASP A 176 0.03 2.77 -17.51
CA ASP A 176 1.32 2.33 -18.06
C ASP A 176 1.32 0.81 -18.31
N ASP A 177 2.48 0.13 -18.26
CA ASP A 177 2.57 -1.33 -18.37
C ASP A 177 2.25 -2.10 -17.08
N GLY A 178 2.13 -1.40 -15.95
CA GLY A 178 1.81 -1.93 -14.62
C GLY A 178 2.90 -2.76 -13.96
N LEU A 179 4.08 -2.86 -14.56
CA LEU A 179 5.18 -3.66 -14.03
C LEU A 179 5.87 -2.93 -12.87
N THR A 180 6.13 -3.65 -11.78
CA THR A 180 6.65 -3.04 -10.55
C THR A 180 7.98 -3.62 -10.07
N PHE A 181 8.34 -4.83 -10.52
CA PHE A 181 9.54 -5.54 -10.03
C PHE A 181 10.30 -6.29 -11.14
N PRO A 182 11.63 -6.34 -11.11
CA PRO A 182 12.52 -5.49 -10.31
C PRO A 182 12.62 -4.07 -10.91
N ALA A 183 12.75 -3.03 -10.10
CA ALA A 183 12.69 -1.62 -10.53
C ALA A 183 13.64 -1.26 -11.68
N ARG A 184 14.83 -1.86 -11.75
CA ARG A 184 15.82 -1.59 -12.83
C ARG A 184 15.43 -2.17 -14.18
N ARG A 185 14.63 -3.23 -14.21
CA ARG A 185 14.14 -3.91 -15.42
C ARG A 185 12.80 -4.57 -15.10
N PRO A 186 11.72 -3.82 -15.05
CA PRO A 186 10.41 -4.34 -14.64
C PRO A 186 9.94 -5.49 -15.52
N GLN A 187 9.53 -6.60 -14.90
CA GLN A 187 9.04 -7.81 -15.57
C GLN A 187 7.81 -8.40 -14.86
N HIS A 188 7.54 -7.98 -13.62
CA HIS A 188 6.51 -8.55 -12.79
C HIS A 188 5.61 -7.45 -12.22
N ARG A 189 4.31 -7.63 -12.34
CA ARG A 189 3.31 -6.85 -11.62
C ARG A 189 2.95 -7.61 -10.36
N ILE A 190 3.53 -7.24 -9.24
CA ILE A 190 3.32 -7.89 -7.93
C ILE A 190 2.86 -6.93 -6.84
N ASP A 191 2.93 -5.63 -7.09
CA ASP A 191 2.38 -4.58 -6.23
C ASP A 191 1.04 -4.11 -6.79
N ALA A 192 0.05 -3.87 -5.93
CA ALA A 192 -1.28 -3.50 -6.35
C ALA A 192 -2.01 -2.59 -5.36
N LEU A 193 -2.99 -1.87 -5.90
CA LEU A 193 -4.03 -1.17 -5.18
C LEU A 193 -5.39 -1.77 -5.56
N PHE A 194 -6.20 -2.06 -4.53
CA PHE A 194 -7.57 -2.52 -4.66
C PHE A 194 -8.50 -1.56 -3.92
N ALA A 195 -9.62 -1.21 -4.53
CA ALA A 195 -10.62 -0.33 -3.93
C ALA A 195 -12.00 -0.99 -3.90
N THR A 196 -12.90 -0.50 -3.07
CA THR A 196 -14.31 -0.91 -3.07
C THR A 196 -14.89 -0.75 -4.49
N ARG A 197 -15.79 -1.63 -4.89
CA ARG A 197 -16.30 -1.72 -6.28
C ARG A 197 -17.07 -0.50 -6.77
N ASP A 198 -17.65 0.27 -5.89
CA ASP A 198 -18.32 1.54 -6.16
C ASP A 198 -17.36 2.72 -6.33
N THR A 199 -16.09 2.52 -6.01
CA THR A 199 -15.05 3.53 -6.22
C THR A 199 -14.67 3.60 -7.69
N ARG A 200 -14.86 4.76 -8.32
CA ARG A 200 -14.42 5.00 -9.70
C ARG A 200 -12.91 5.26 -9.74
N VAL A 201 -12.16 4.37 -10.37
CA VAL A 201 -10.73 4.59 -10.65
C VAL A 201 -10.60 5.50 -11.87
N ALA A 202 -9.92 6.63 -11.73
CA ALA A 202 -9.66 7.56 -12.84
C ALA A 202 -8.37 7.21 -13.58
N SER A 203 -7.34 6.75 -12.86
CA SER A 203 -6.09 6.23 -13.41
C SER A 203 -5.38 5.37 -12.36
N CYS A 204 -4.56 4.41 -12.82
CA CYS A 204 -3.65 3.65 -11.97
C CYS A 204 -2.41 3.24 -12.75
N GLY A 205 -1.22 3.48 -12.20
CA GLY A 205 0.07 3.18 -12.83
C GLY A 205 1.24 3.63 -11.98
N GLY A 206 2.40 3.82 -12.61
CA GLY A 206 3.61 4.34 -11.98
C GLY A 206 3.53 5.82 -11.62
N VAL A 207 4.65 6.35 -11.19
CA VAL A 207 4.78 7.74 -10.72
C VAL A 207 5.67 8.50 -11.66
N ALA A 208 5.27 9.72 -12.02
CA ALA A 208 6.10 10.65 -12.82
C ALA A 208 7.28 11.17 -11.98
N ALA A 209 8.37 10.38 -11.95
CA ALA A 209 9.63 10.71 -11.29
C ALA A 209 10.80 10.40 -12.26
N ALA A 210 11.98 10.91 -11.98
CA ALA A 210 13.16 10.62 -12.78
C ALA A 210 13.50 9.12 -12.73
N ASN A 211 13.81 8.48 -13.86
CA ASN A 211 14.15 7.07 -13.93
C ASN A 211 15.32 6.69 -12.99
N ALA A 212 16.31 7.53 -12.83
CA ALA A 212 17.41 7.32 -11.88
C ALA A 212 16.88 7.22 -10.45
N ASP A 213 15.97 8.11 -10.04
CA ASP A 213 15.39 8.09 -8.72
C ASP A 213 14.55 6.82 -8.50
N LEU A 214 13.74 6.41 -9.48
CA LEU A 214 12.94 5.19 -9.41
C LEU A 214 13.81 3.94 -9.20
N THR A 215 14.92 3.83 -9.92
CA THR A 215 15.81 2.66 -9.88
C THR A 215 16.77 2.65 -8.68
N GLU A 216 17.02 3.82 -8.07
CA GLU A 216 17.88 3.97 -6.89
C GLU A 216 17.10 3.95 -5.56
N ALA A 217 15.80 4.20 -5.60
CA ALA A 217 14.98 4.34 -4.41
C ALA A 217 14.63 3.01 -3.75
N SER A 218 14.37 1.98 -4.56
CA SER A 218 13.98 0.64 -4.13
C SER A 218 14.19 -0.37 -5.27
N ASP A 219 14.11 -1.66 -4.98
CA ASP A 219 14.02 -2.72 -5.98
C ASP A 219 12.59 -2.92 -6.53
N HIS A 220 11.59 -2.23 -5.98
CA HIS A 220 10.24 -2.12 -6.52
C HIS A 220 9.98 -0.73 -7.10
N LEU A 221 9.03 -0.64 -8.04
CA LEU A 221 8.43 0.60 -8.48
C LEU A 221 7.12 0.87 -7.70
N PRO A 222 6.80 2.14 -7.42
CA PRO A 222 5.54 2.48 -6.76
C PRO A 222 4.35 2.37 -7.72
N VAL A 223 3.17 2.08 -7.15
CA VAL A 223 1.89 2.18 -7.84
C VAL A 223 1.10 3.34 -7.27
N LEU A 224 0.54 4.19 -8.13
CA LEU A 224 -0.31 5.32 -7.76
C LEU A 224 -1.65 5.21 -8.48
N ALA A 225 -2.74 5.37 -7.73
CA ALA A 225 -4.09 5.44 -8.27
C ALA A 225 -4.74 6.79 -7.94
N GLU A 226 -5.51 7.33 -8.88
CA GLU A 226 -6.42 8.43 -8.67
C GLU A 226 -7.86 7.88 -8.60
N LEU A 227 -8.47 8.05 -7.43
CA LEU A 227 -9.79 7.52 -7.12
C LEU A 227 -10.80 8.67 -7.06
N ARG A 228 -11.88 8.57 -7.82
CA ARG A 228 -13.02 9.46 -7.70
C ARG A 228 -14.00 8.85 -6.71
N VAL A 229 -14.17 9.50 -5.57
CA VAL A 229 -15.07 9.10 -4.51
C VAL A 229 -16.17 10.14 -4.36
N VAL A 230 -17.38 9.65 -4.14
CA VAL A 230 -18.57 10.51 -3.94
C VAL A 230 -18.84 10.57 -2.45
N PRO A 231 -19.15 11.76 -1.89
CA PRO A 231 -19.58 11.92 -0.50
C PRO A 231 -20.83 11.14 -0.18
#